data_9125ed0f83fb2b2bac4b8f6b5e16c1a3
#
_entry.id   9125ed0f83fb2b2bac4b8f6b5e16c1a3
#
_cell.length_a   1.000
_cell.length_b   1.000
_cell.length_c   1.000
_cell.angle_alpha   90.00
_cell.angle_beta   90.00
_cell.angle_gamma   90.00
#
_symmetry.space_group_name_H-M   'P 1'
#
loop_
_entity.id
_entity.type
_entity.pdbx_description
1 polymer ?
#
loop_
_entity_poly.entity_id
_entity_poly.type
_entity_poly.pdbx_seq_one_letter_code
_entity_poly.pdbx_strand_id
1 'polypeptide(L)' 'MKYKIKYSLPYDIYRYVMVAKDEDQLVTFLKMLRDEQAYGFEVVPEYTIARD' A
#
# COMPACT_ATOMS: atom_id res chain seq x y z
N MET A 1 0.06 5.89 -12.13
CA MET A 1 0.42 4.50 -11.80
C MET A 1 -0.18 4.13 -10.47
N LYS A 2 -0.76 2.96 -10.38
CA LYS A 2 -1.33 2.46 -9.14
C LYS A 2 -0.31 1.65 -8.34
N TYR A 3 -0.47 1.67 -7.04
CA TYR A 3 0.39 0.89 -6.14
C TYR A 3 -0.47 0.08 -5.20
N LYS A 4 -0.06 -1.15 -4.94
CA LYS A 4 -0.62 -1.97 -3.87
C LYS A 4 0.32 -1.92 -2.68
N ILE A 5 -0.24 -1.63 -1.52
CA ILE A 5 0.50 -1.60 -0.27
C ILE A 5 0.02 -2.77 0.57
N LYS A 6 0.90 -3.71 0.81
CA LYS A 6 0.62 -4.82 1.72
C LYS A 6 1.22 -4.50 3.08
N TYR A 7 0.48 -4.77 4.13
CA TYR A 7 0.95 -4.43 5.47
C TYR A 7 0.25 -5.29 6.51
N SER A 8 0.79 -5.27 7.73
CA SER A 8 0.22 -5.94 8.88
C SER A 8 0.00 -4.93 9.99
N LEU A 9 -0.97 -5.20 10.85
CA LEU A 9 -1.25 -4.36 12.01
C LEU A 9 -0.88 -5.13 13.29
N PRO A 10 -0.37 -4.43 14.33
CA PRO A 10 0.14 -5.08 15.54
C PRO A 10 -0.95 -5.76 16.36
N TYR A 11 -2.19 -5.35 16.19
CA TYR A 11 -3.31 -5.90 16.95
C TYR A 11 -4.14 -6.91 16.14
N ASP A 12 -3.63 -7.31 14.98
CA ASP A 12 -4.38 -8.17 14.08
C ASP A 12 -3.45 -9.23 13.48
N ILE A 13 -4.02 -10.36 13.13
CA ILE A 13 -3.25 -11.46 12.52
C ILE A 13 -3.36 -11.48 11.01
N TYR A 14 -4.19 -10.62 10.44
CA TYR A 14 -4.42 -10.61 9.00
C TYR A 14 -3.48 -9.65 8.29
N ARG A 15 -3.17 -10.00 7.04
CA ARG A 15 -2.48 -9.10 6.14
C ARG A 15 -3.52 -8.26 5.39
N TYR A 16 -3.24 -7.00 5.22
CA TYR A 16 -4.12 -6.07 4.54
C TYR A 16 -3.49 -5.56 3.26
N VAL A 17 -4.33 -5.17 2.32
CA VAL A 17 -3.89 -4.58 1.07
C VAL A 17 -4.66 -3.29 0.86
N MET A 18 -3.92 -2.22 0.54
CA MET A 18 -4.50 -0.93 0.23
C MET A 18 -3.99 -0.50 -1.15
N VAL A 19 -4.86 0.12 -1.93
CA VAL A 19 -4.48 0.57 -3.27
C VAL A 19 -4.38 2.08 -3.28
N ALA A 20 -3.22 2.57 -3.71
CA ALA A 20 -2.99 3.99 -3.95
C ALA A 20 -3.02 4.24 -5.45
N LYS A 21 -3.73 5.26 -5.88
CA LYS A 21 -3.90 5.51 -7.31
C LYS A 21 -2.74 6.30 -7.92
N ASP A 22 -1.94 6.95 -7.11
CA ASP A 22 -0.78 7.71 -7.55
C ASP A 22 0.26 7.81 -6.43
N GLU A 23 1.39 8.47 -6.72
CA GLU A 23 2.47 8.58 -5.75
C GLU A 23 2.12 9.44 -4.55
N ASP A 24 1.35 10.50 -4.76
CA ASP A 24 0.93 11.37 -3.66
C ASP A 24 0.06 10.60 -2.68
N GLN A 25 -0.85 9.82 -3.19
CA GLN A 25 -1.71 8.99 -2.36
C GLN A 25 -0.92 7.90 -1.66
N LEU A 26 0.08 7.34 -2.35
CA LEU A 26 0.97 6.34 -1.76
C LEU A 26 1.67 6.90 -0.53
N VAL A 27 2.26 8.08 -0.64
CA VAL A 27 2.96 8.72 0.48
C VAL A 27 2.00 9.00 1.63
N THR A 28 0.82 9.50 1.31
CA THR A 28 -0.21 9.80 2.32
C THR A 28 -0.61 8.55 3.08
N PHE A 29 -0.85 7.46 2.36
CA PHE A 29 -1.25 6.20 2.99
C PHE A 29 -0.15 5.60 3.84
N LEU A 30 1.10 5.68 3.38
CA LEU A 30 2.22 5.16 4.16
C LEU A 30 2.38 5.92 5.47
N LYS A 31 2.21 7.24 5.45
CA LYS A 31 2.26 8.04 6.67
C LYS A 31 1.13 7.67 7.63
N MET A 32 -0.06 7.51 7.10
CA MET A 32 -1.23 7.15 7.88
C MET A 32 -1.07 5.77 8.53
N LEU A 33 -0.59 4.81 7.75
CA LEU A 33 -0.38 3.45 8.25
C LEU A 33 0.75 3.40 9.28
N ARG A 34 1.77 4.23 9.09
CA ARG A 34 2.86 4.33 10.05
C ARG A 34 2.36 4.85 11.39
N ASP A 35 1.44 5.81 11.39
CA ASP A 35 0.83 6.34 12.60
C ASP A 35 0.02 5.26 13.32
N GLU A 36 -0.52 4.31 12.60
CA GLU A 36 -1.23 3.16 13.16
C GLU A 36 -0.30 2.02 13.56
N GLN A 37 1.01 2.23 13.44
CA GLN A 37 2.03 1.25 13.77
C GLN A 37 2.01 0.02 12.87
N ALA A 38 1.54 0.18 11.65
CA ALA A 38 1.59 -0.89 10.66
C ALA A 38 3.04 -1.28 10.37
N TYR A 39 3.25 -2.52 10.00
CA TYR A 39 4.58 -3.04 9.74
C TYR A 39 4.54 -4.06 8.60
N GLY A 40 5.71 -4.50 8.18
CA GLY A 40 5.81 -5.51 7.13
C GLY A 40 5.33 -4.98 5.79
N PHE A 41 5.65 -3.72 5.49
CA PHE A 41 5.21 -3.09 4.26
C PHE A 41 5.82 -3.75 3.03
N GLU A 42 4.98 -3.94 2.02
CA GLU A 42 5.40 -4.37 0.71
C GLU A 42 4.65 -3.51 -0.30
N VAL A 43 5.37 -2.70 -1.05
CA VAL A 43 4.78 -1.81 -2.05
C VAL A 43 5.05 -2.39 -3.43
N VAL A 44 3.99 -2.71 -4.15
CA VAL A 44 4.07 -3.30 -5.47
C VAL A 44 3.42 -2.35 -6.46
N PRO A 45 4.18 -1.81 -7.42
CA PRO A 45 3.58 -1.00 -8.47
C PRO A 45 2.76 -1.85 -9.41
N GLU A 46 1.59 -1.35 -9.77
CA GLU A 46 0.74 -1.99 -10.77
C GLU A 46 0.91 -1.28 -12.11
N TYR A 47 1.38 -2.02 -13.08
CA TYR A 47 1.51 -1.49 -14.43
C TYR A 47 0.32 -1.90 -15.26
N THR A 48 -0.23 -0.93 -15.97
CA THR A 48 -1.19 -1.24 -17.00
C THR A 48 -0.41 -1.44 -18.28
N ILE A 49 -0.38 -2.67 -18.78
CA ILE A 49 0.29 -2.93 -20.03
C ILE A 49 -0.69 -2.64 -21.14
N ALA A 50 -0.36 -1.63 -21.94
CA ALA A 50 -1.14 -1.35 -23.14
C ALA A 50 -0.92 -2.46 -24.14
N ARG A 51 -1.99 -3.04 -24.57
CA ARG A 51 -1.93 -4.07 -25.60
C ARG A 51 -2.55 -3.56 -26.86
N ASP A 52 -1.87 -3.76 -27.91
CA ASP A 52 -2.38 -3.38 -29.23
C ASP A 52 -3.32 -4.44 -29.77
#